data_9cd2293d82796f107dc530eb6c35ddfb
#
_entry.id   9cd2293d82796f107dc530eb6c35ddfb
#
_cell.length_a   1.000
_cell.length_b   1.000
_cell.length_c   1.000
_cell.angle_alpha   90.00
_cell.angle_beta   90.00
_cell.angle_gamma   90.00
#
_symmetry.space_group_name_H-M   'P 1'
#
loop_
_entity.id
_entity.type
_entity.pdbx_description
1 polymer ?
#
loop_
_entity_poly.entity_id
_entity_poly.type
_entity_poly.pdbx_seq_one_letter_code
_entity_poly.pdbx_strand_id
1 'polypeptide(L)'
;YRSRGLGDVYKRQLPKDSLNILEENRGNEYLNVDRSETLDWETLRKKVKKDGMRNSNVMAIAPTATISNITGITQSIEPTYQNLYVKSNLSGEFTIVNPHLVRKLKELDLWDDVMINDLKYFEGSLSEISRIPEDIKKLFSTAFEVEPRYIVESASRRQKWIDQAQSLNLYIGNADGKKLDITYRMAW
;
A
#
# COMPACT_ATOMS: atom_id res chain seq x y z
N TYR A 1 13.48 -20.28 -7.47
CA TYR A 1 12.30 -20.00 -6.62
C TYR A 1 11.19 -20.94 -7.07
N ARG A 2 11.08 -22.07 -6.41
CA ARG A 2 9.92 -22.97 -6.65
C ARG A 2 8.67 -22.20 -6.21
N SER A 3 7.69 -22.11 -7.11
CA SER A 3 6.42 -21.44 -6.83
C SER A 3 5.86 -21.95 -5.48
N ARG A 4 5.70 -21.08 -4.51
CA ARG A 4 5.12 -21.41 -3.21
C ARG A 4 3.73 -22.07 -3.35
N GLY A 5 3.03 -21.77 -4.45
CA GLY A 5 1.69 -22.26 -4.71
C GLY A 5 1.52 -23.79 -4.69
N LEU A 6 2.40 -24.54 -5.32
CA LEU A 6 2.31 -26.00 -5.32
C LEU A 6 2.70 -26.60 -3.95
N GLY A 7 3.66 -26.00 -3.23
CA GLY A 7 4.04 -26.44 -1.89
C GLY A 7 2.92 -26.27 -0.87
N ASP A 8 2.20 -25.17 -0.94
CA ASP A 8 1.14 -24.84 0.01
C ASP A 8 -0.09 -25.76 -0.13
N VAL A 9 -0.46 -26.12 -1.36
CA VAL A 9 -1.53 -27.11 -1.60
C VAL A 9 -1.18 -28.46 -1.01
N TYR A 10 0.03 -28.97 -1.28
CA TYR A 10 0.47 -30.26 -0.76
C TYR A 10 0.66 -30.26 0.75
N LYS A 11 1.16 -29.17 1.30
CA LYS A 11 1.38 -29.03 2.74
C LYS A 11 0.14 -28.55 3.50
N ARG A 12 -0.93 -28.17 2.80
CA ARG A 12 -2.17 -27.62 3.39
C ARG A 12 -1.88 -26.47 4.35
N GLN A 13 -1.04 -25.53 3.91
CA GLN A 13 -0.62 -24.37 4.68
C GLN A 13 -1.61 -23.21 4.49
N LEU A 14 -1.74 -22.40 5.53
CA LEU A 14 -2.44 -21.12 5.49
C LEU A 14 -1.43 -20.01 5.20
N PRO A 15 -1.86 -18.84 4.68
CA PRO A 15 -0.94 -17.73 4.39
C PRO A 15 -0.02 -17.37 5.56
N LYS A 16 -0.56 -17.32 6.78
CA LYS A 16 0.20 -17.00 8.00
C LYS A 16 1.33 -17.98 8.33
N ASP A 17 1.27 -19.20 7.83
CA ASP A 17 2.32 -20.20 8.04
C ASP A 17 3.64 -19.82 7.38
N SER A 18 3.61 -18.86 6.46
CA SER A 18 4.81 -18.29 5.84
C SER A 18 5.78 -17.69 6.89
N LEU A 19 5.27 -17.15 7.99
CA LEU A 19 6.12 -16.62 9.06
C LEU A 19 6.96 -17.72 9.72
N ASN A 20 6.37 -18.87 9.98
CA ASN A 20 7.09 -20.01 10.58
C ASN A 20 8.18 -20.53 9.62
N ILE A 21 7.85 -20.58 8.31
CA ILE A 21 8.83 -20.99 7.28
C ILE A 21 9.99 -20.00 7.19
N LEU A 22 9.71 -18.70 7.29
CA LEU A 22 10.75 -17.67 7.27
C LEU A 22 11.62 -17.76 8.54
N GLU A 23 11.01 -18.00 9.70
CA GLU A 23 11.72 -18.21 10.96
C GLU A 23 12.66 -19.41 10.90
N GLU A 24 12.18 -20.54 10.39
CA GLU A 24 12.98 -21.75 10.20
C GLU A 24 14.17 -21.52 9.24
N ASN A 25 13.98 -20.72 8.20
CA ASN A 25 15.00 -20.53 7.16
C ASN A 25 15.97 -19.37 7.45
N ARG A 26 15.55 -18.34 8.18
CA ARG A 26 16.30 -17.08 8.36
C ARG A 26 16.60 -16.73 9.81
N GLY A 27 15.99 -17.42 10.77
CA GLY A 27 16.06 -17.09 12.19
C GLY A 27 15.09 -15.98 12.60
N ASN A 28 14.84 -15.88 13.92
CA ASN A 28 13.90 -14.92 14.50
C ASN A 28 14.39 -13.46 14.51
N GLU A 29 15.69 -13.26 14.50
CA GLU A 29 16.29 -11.92 14.63
C GLU A 29 15.90 -10.95 13.51
N TYR A 30 15.51 -11.48 12.34
CA TYR A 30 15.07 -10.70 11.17
C TYR A 30 13.55 -10.65 11.00
N LEU A 31 12.78 -11.25 11.91
CA LEU A 31 11.32 -11.35 11.82
C LEU A 31 10.63 -10.54 12.91
N ASN A 32 10.68 -9.22 12.78
CA ASN A 32 9.92 -8.33 13.65
C ASN A 32 8.50 -8.09 13.11
N VAL A 33 7.70 -9.14 13.03
CA VAL A 33 6.32 -9.10 12.54
C VAL A 33 5.34 -9.49 13.64
N ASP A 34 4.31 -8.68 13.85
CA ASP A 34 3.22 -8.99 14.74
C ASP A 34 2.54 -10.32 14.35
N ARG A 35 2.42 -11.23 15.29
CA ARG A 35 1.80 -12.57 15.12
C ARG A 35 0.36 -12.63 15.62
N SER A 36 -0.20 -11.54 16.09
CA SER A 36 -1.58 -11.50 16.56
C SER A 36 -2.57 -11.90 15.45
N GLU A 37 -3.65 -12.52 15.86
CA GLU A 37 -4.74 -12.95 15.00
C GLU A 37 -6.07 -12.80 15.73
N THR A 38 -7.13 -12.48 14.98
CA THR A 38 -8.49 -12.27 15.55
C THR A 38 -9.50 -13.31 15.08
N LEU A 39 -9.14 -14.11 14.06
CA LEU A 39 -10.00 -15.12 13.47
C LEU A 39 -9.59 -16.53 13.97
N ASP A 40 -10.52 -17.46 13.98
CA ASP A 40 -10.28 -18.87 14.36
C ASP A 40 -9.59 -19.63 13.21
N TRP A 41 -8.28 -19.47 13.12
CA TRP A 41 -7.45 -20.15 12.11
C TRP A 41 -7.30 -21.64 12.40
N GLU A 42 -7.43 -22.09 13.65
CA GLU A 42 -7.26 -23.50 13.99
C GLU A 42 -8.43 -24.36 13.51
N THR A 43 -9.65 -23.86 13.61
CA THR A 43 -10.80 -24.55 13.01
C THR A 43 -10.68 -24.62 11.50
N LEU A 44 -10.26 -23.53 10.85
CA LEU A 44 -9.99 -23.54 9.41
C LEU A 44 -8.88 -24.53 9.05
N ARG A 45 -7.80 -24.58 9.81
CA ARG A 45 -6.69 -25.53 9.61
C ARG A 45 -7.16 -26.97 9.68
N LYS A 46 -7.95 -27.33 10.69
CA LYS A 46 -8.53 -28.67 10.83
C LYS A 46 -9.38 -29.03 9.61
N LYS A 47 -10.21 -28.08 9.14
CA LYS A 47 -11.04 -28.27 7.96
C LYS A 47 -10.19 -28.46 6.70
N VAL A 48 -9.19 -27.63 6.48
CA VAL A 48 -8.26 -27.75 5.32
C VAL A 48 -7.49 -29.08 5.35
N LYS A 49 -7.05 -29.53 6.53
CA LYS A 49 -6.38 -30.84 6.67
C LYS A 49 -7.30 -32.02 6.35
N LYS A 50 -8.58 -31.93 6.71
CA LYS A 50 -9.58 -32.98 6.50
C LYS A 50 -10.07 -33.00 5.04
N ASP A 51 -10.51 -31.85 4.53
CA ASP A 51 -11.26 -31.76 3.26
C ASP A 51 -10.35 -31.37 2.09
N GLY A 52 -9.15 -30.83 2.36
CA GLY A 52 -8.25 -30.28 1.36
C GLY A 52 -8.60 -28.84 0.99
N MET A 53 -7.88 -28.31 0.00
CA MET A 53 -8.12 -26.99 -0.63
C MET A 53 -8.24 -27.17 -2.14
N ARG A 54 -9.20 -26.46 -2.74
CA ARG A 54 -9.39 -26.44 -4.18
C ARG A 54 -8.36 -25.57 -4.90
N ASN A 55 -8.07 -24.40 -4.35
CA ASN A 55 -7.17 -23.43 -4.93
C ASN A 55 -5.82 -23.44 -4.21
N SER A 56 -4.73 -23.34 -4.96
CA SER A 56 -3.37 -23.26 -4.40
C SER A 56 -3.10 -21.90 -3.75
N ASN A 57 -3.68 -20.85 -4.31
CA ASN A 57 -3.53 -19.48 -3.86
C ASN A 57 -4.90 -18.80 -3.87
N VAL A 58 -5.15 -17.98 -2.85
CA VAL A 58 -6.45 -17.33 -2.66
C VAL A 58 -6.34 -15.81 -2.45
N MET A 59 -5.15 -15.29 -2.15
CA MET A 59 -4.99 -13.88 -1.82
C MET A 59 -3.70 -13.29 -2.39
N ALA A 60 -3.84 -12.17 -3.10
CA ALA A 60 -2.74 -11.35 -3.61
C ALA A 60 -3.09 -9.87 -3.52
N ILE A 61 -2.08 -9.01 -3.56
CA ILE A 61 -2.25 -7.57 -3.76
C ILE A 61 -1.72 -7.23 -5.14
N ALA A 62 -2.66 -6.98 -6.06
CA ALA A 62 -2.35 -6.62 -7.44
C ALA A 62 -2.06 -5.10 -7.59
N PRO A 63 -1.36 -4.67 -8.66
CA PRO A 63 -1.12 -3.24 -8.93
C PRO A 63 -2.40 -2.43 -9.14
N THR A 64 -3.46 -3.02 -9.68
CA THR A 64 -4.78 -2.42 -9.95
C THR A 64 -4.75 -1.15 -10.80
N ALA A 65 -3.74 -0.99 -11.66
CA ALA A 65 -3.48 0.24 -12.40
C ALA A 65 -4.67 0.73 -13.27
N THR A 66 -5.40 -0.21 -13.91
CA THR A 66 -6.57 0.11 -14.72
C THR A 66 -7.86 0.08 -13.92
N ILE A 67 -8.02 -0.92 -13.05
CA ILE A 67 -9.24 -1.11 -12.25
C ILE A 67 -9.44 0.06 -11.29
N SER A 68 -8.37 0.56 -10.66
CA SER A 68 -8.43 1.72 -9.77
C SER A 68 -8.98 2.97 -10.45
N ASN A 69 -8.67 3.18 -11.73
CA ASN A 69 -9.21 4.30 -12.48
C ASN A 69 -10.72 4.17 -12.74
N ILE A 70 -11.21 2.94 -12.97
CA ILE A 70 -12.63 2.68 -13.18
C ILE A 70 -13.42 2.88 -11.89
N THR A 71 -12.85 2.45 -10.77
CA THR A 71 -13.50 2.51 -9.46
C THR A 71 -13.27 3.83 -8.71
N GLY A 72 -12.39 4.69 -9.22
CA GLY A 72 -12.07 5.99 -8.59
C GLY A 72 -11.33 5.89 -7.26
N ILE A 73 -10.49 4.86 -7.10
CA ILE A 73 -9.68 4.63 -5.89
C ILE A 73 -8.18 4.68 -6.23
N THR A 74 -7.33 4.67 -5.21
CA THR A 74 -5.87 4.58 -5.39
C THR A 74 -5.43 3.18 -5.83
N GLN A 75 -4.27 3.10 -6.49
CA GLN A 75 -3.68 1.83 -6.91
C GLN A 75 -3.13 1.07 -5.70
N SER A 76 -3.19 -0.25 -5.73
CA SER A 76 -2.70 -1.13 -4.67
C SER A 76 -3.23 -0.72 -3.28
N ILE A 77 -2.38 -0.79 -2.26
CA ILE A 77 -2.62 -0.25 -0.90
C ILE A 77 -1.51 0.77 -0.64
N GLU A 78 -1.57 1.88 -1.35
CA GLU A 78 -0.52 2.89 -1.37
C GLU A 78 -1.11 4.29 -1.06
N PRO A 79 -0.28 5.23 -0.58
CA PRO A 79 -0.67 6.63 -0.47
C PRO A 79 -1.07 7.21 -1.82
N THR A 80 -1.91 8.24 -1.79
CA THR A 80 -2.26 9.00 -2.99
C THR A 80 -1.00 9.60 -3.63
N TYR A 81 -0.83 9.40 -4.93
CA TYR A 81 0.33 9.91 -5.68
C TYR A 81 0.43 11.43 -5.55
N GLN A 82 -0.63 12.15 -5.92
CA GLN A 82 -0.79 13.59 -5.77
C GLN A 82 -2.26 13.92 -5.54
N ASN A 83 -2.56 15.01 -4.83
CA ASN A 83 -3.95 15.43 -4.62
C ASN A 83 -4.56 16.17 -5.81
N LEU A 84 -3.72 16.72 -6.69
CA LEU A 84 -4.09 17.33 -7.97
C LEU A 84 -3.04 16.97 -9.01
N TYR A 85 -3.45 16.42 -10.15
CA TYR A 85 -2.54 16.11 -11.25
C TYR A 85 -3.28 16.05 -12.58
N VAL A 86 -2.55 16.15 -13.67
CA VAL A 86 -3.08 15.98 -15.03
C VAL A 86 -2.76 14.57 -15.51
N LYS A 87 -3.78 13.85 -15.95
CA LYS A 87 -3.66 12.55 -16.59
C LYS A 87 -3.90 12.70 -18.08
N SER A 88 -2.89 12.36 -18.88
CA SER A 88 -2.97 12.35 -20.32
C SER A 88 -3.15 10.92 -20.84
N ASN A 89 -4.03 10.74 -21.82
CA ASN A 89 -4.21 9.51 -22.57
C ASN A 89 -4.60 9.82 -24.02
N LEU A 90 -4.88 8.79 -24.83
CA LEU A 90 -5.26 8.95 -26.23
C LEU A 90 -6.54 9.77 -26.46
N SER A 91 -7.40 9.91 -25.44
CA SER A 91 -8.65 10.67 -25.50
C SER A 91 -8.50 12.11 -25.05
N GLY A 92 -7.34 12.52 -24.54
CA GLY A 92 -7.05 13.88 -24.08
C GLY A 92 -6.40 13.97 -22.71
N GLU A 93 -6.42 15.19 -22.15
CA GLU A 93 -5.89 15.51 -20.83
C GLU A 93 -7.03 15.73 -19.84
N PHE A 94 -6.92 15.13 -18.68
CA PHE A 94 -7.91 15.19 -17.63
C PHE A 94 -7.26 15.65 -16.33
N THR A 95 -7.74 16.76 -15.78
CA THR A 95 -7.35 17.19 -14.44
C THR A 95 -8.09 16.35 -13.41
N ILE A 96 -7.33 15.65 -12.58
CA ILE A 96 -7.84 14.81 -11.50
C ILE A 96 -7.51 15.48 -10.18
N VAL A 97 -8.52 15.65 -9.34
CA VAL A 97 -8.37 16.16 -7.98
C VAL A 97 -8.89 15.12 -6.99
N ASN A 98 -8.27 15.01 -5.82
CA ASN A 98 -8.72 14.14 -4.76
C ASN A 98 -10.10 14.60 -4.23
N PRO A 99 -11.19 13.87 -4.47
CA PRO A 99 -12.55 14.31 -4.10
C PRO A 99 -12.76 14.39 -2.58
N HIS A 100 -12.01 13.60 -1.82
CA HIS A 100 -12.08 13.64 -0.36
C HIS A 100 -11.44 14.90 0.20
N LEU A 101 -10.31 15.34 -0.38
CA LEU A 101 -9.68 16.61 -0.05
C LEU A 101 -10.62 17.77 -0.36
N VAL A 102 -11.20 17.80 -1.57
CA VAL A 102 -12.13 18.88 -1.98
C VAL A 102 -13.31 18.98 -1.01
N ARG A 103 -13.89 17.83 -0.63
CA ARG A 103 -14.98 17.80 0.36
C ARG A 103 -14.54 18.39 1.69
N LYS A 104 -13.34 17.98 2.16
CA LYS A 104 -12.83 18.46 3.44
C LYS A 104 -12.51 19.94 3.43
N LEU A 105 -11.93 20.47 2.36
CA LEU A 105 -11.67 21.90 2.20
C LEU A 105 -12.96 22.72 2.12
N LYS A 106 -14.02 22.18 1.48
CA LYS A 106 -15.36 22.81 1.48
C LYS A 106 -15.98 22.85 2.87
N GLU A 107 -15.87 21.79 3.66
CA GLU A 107 -16.34 21.76 5.05
C GLU A 107 -15.65 22.81 5.94
N LEU A 108 -14.42 23.21 5.58
CA LEU A 108 -13.62 24.20 6.29
C LEU A 108 -13.71 25.60 5.69
N ASP A 109 -14.57 25.82 4.70
CA ASP A 109 -14.68 27.07 3.91
C ASP A 109 -13.33 27.54 3.30
N LEU A 110 -12.47 26.58 2.94
CA LEU A 110 -11.13 26.84 2.35
C LEU A 110 -11.08 26.56 0.85
N TRP A 111 -12.16 26.07 0.24
CA TRP A 111 -12.22 25.77 -1.19
C TRP A 111 -12.59 27.01 -2.01
N ASP A 112 -11.60 27.74 -2.48
CA ASP A 112 -11.71 28.94 -3.29
C ASP A 112 -10.69 28.94 -4.45
N ASP A 113 -10.70 29.97 -5.29
CA ASP A 113 -9.79 30.09 -6.43
C ASP A 113 -8.32 30.19 -5.99
N VAL A 114 -8.05 30.77 -4.82
CA VAL A 114 -6.70 30.84 -4.25
C VAL A 114 -6.22 29.43 -3.91
N MET A 115 -7.04 28.63 -3.25
CA MET A 115 -6.72 27.25 -2.92
C MET A 115 -6.45 26.40 -4.16
N ILE A 116 -7.24 26.58 -5.22
CA ILE A 116 -7.04 25.88 -6.49
C ILE A 116 -5.70 26.27 -7.12
N ASN A 117 -5.32 27.53 -7.06
CA ASN A 117 -4.04 28.01 -7.56
C ASN A 117 -2.87 27.51 -6.71
N ASP A 118 -3.01 27.50 -5.39
CA ASP A 118 -2.01 26.95 -4.47
C ASP A 118 -1.79 25.44 -4.75
N LEU A 119 -2.87 24.66 -4.89
CA LEU A 119 -2.78 23.24 -5.23
C LEU A 119 -2.09 23.01 -6.59
N LYS A 120 -2.31 23.86 -7.56
CA LYS A 120 -1.60 23.79 -8.85
C LYS A 120 -0.12 24.13 -8.69
N TYR A 121 0.18 25.20 -7.95
CA TYR A 121 1.56 25.67 -7.74
C TYR A 121 2.41 24.63 -6.99
N PHE A 122 1.85 24.02 -5.96
CA PHE A 122 2.53 23.01 -5.14
C PHE A 122 2.30 21.55 -5.64
N GLU A 123 1.86 21.38 -6.90
CA GLU A 123 1.67 20.07 -7.54
C GLU A 123 0.82 19.09 -6.72
N GLY A 124 -0.20 19.61 -6.04
CA GLY A 124 -1.11 18.82 -5.20
C GLY A 124 -0.59 18.47 -3.79
N SER A 125 0.62 18.94 -3.42
CA SER A 125 1.08 18.90 -2.04
C SER A 125 0.39 19.96 -1.20
N LEU A 126 0.14 19.66 0.08
CA LEU A 126 -0.46 20.59 1.03
C LEU A 126 0.57 21.17 2.01
N SER A 127 1.79 20.67 2.02
CA SER A 127 2.80 20.94 3.05
C SER A 127 3.08 22.43 3.23
N GLU A 128 3.21 23.18 2.13
CA GLU A 128 3.56 24.61 2.12
C GLU A 128 2.33 25.53 2.14
N ILE A 129 1.11 25.02 2.08
CA ILE A 129 -0.10 25.85 2.08
C ILE A 129 -0.46 26.23 3.51
N SER A 130 -0.12 27.45 3.91
CA SER A 130 -0.27 27.92 5.29
C SER A 130 -1.71 27.97 5.81
N ARG A 131 -2.68 28.13 4.91
CA ARG A 131 -4.12 28.20 5.25
C ARG A 131 -4.69 26.86 5.71
N ILE A 132 -4.03 25.74 5.41
CA ILE A 132 -4.52 24.38 5.70
C ILE A 132 -4.02 23.95 7.09
N PRO A 133 -4.93 23.46 7.96
CA PRO A 133 -4.55 22.92 9.27
C PRO A 133 -3.61 21.71 9.15
N GLU A 134 -2.69 21.55 10.12
CA GLU A 134 -1.65 20.51 10.11
C GLU A 134 -2.19 19.08 10.15
N ASP A 135 -3.32 18.84 10.77
CA ASP A 135 -4.00 17.54 10.77
C ASP A 135 -4.51 17.17 9.38
N ILE A 136 -4.99 18.16 8.61
CA ILE A 136 -5.42 17.96 7.22
C ILE A 136 -4.22 17.73 6.30
N LYS A 137 -3.12 18.47 6.48
CA LYS A 137 -1.87 18.22 5.73
C LYS A 137 -1.39 16.80 5.92
N LYS A 138 -1.36 16.31 7.17
CA LYS A 138 -0.96 14.94 7.49
C LYS A 138 -1.90 13.90 6.90
N LEU A 139 -3.22 14.14 6.94
CA LEU A 139 -4.23 13.22 6.42
C LEU A 139 -4.13 13.03 4.90
N PHE A 140 -3.81 14.10 4.18
CA PHE A 140 -3.72 14.12 2.72
C PHE A 140 -2.27 14.20 2.20
N SER A 141 -1.31 13.74 3.00
CA SER A 141 0.08 13.63 2.56
C SER A 141 0.19 12.78 1.30
N THR A 142 0.97 13.26 0.33
CA THR A 142 1.22 12.54 -0.93
C THR A 142 2.23 11.40 -0.75
N ALA A 143 2.29 10.51 -1.73
CA ALA A 143 3.22 9.38 -1.70
C ALA A 143 4.70 9.81 -1.57
N PHE A 144 5.06 11.00 -2.04
CA PHE A 144 6.43 11.55 -1.92
C PHE A 144 6.73 12.15 -0.55
N GLU A 145 5.70 12.48 0.24
CA GLU A 145 5.80 13.04 1.59
C GLU A 145 5.78 11.96 2.68
N VAL A 146 5.24 10.78 2.35
CA VAL A 146 5.25 9.62 3.26
C VAL A 146 6.61 8.93 3.21
N GLU A 147 7.23 8.73 4.38
CA GLU A 147 8.50 8.00 4.43
C GLU A 147 8.35 6.56 3.91
N PRO A 148 9.20 6.11 3.00
CA PRO A 148 9.17 4.74 2.44
C PRO A 148 9.19 3.65 3.50
N ARG A 149 9.81 3.90 4.65
CA ARG A 149 9.81 3.00 5.80
C ARG A 149 8.42 2.55 6.21
N TYR A 150 7.46 3.47 6.33
CA TYR A 150 6.09 3.12 6.75
C TYR A 150 5.36 2.27 5.72
N ILE A 151 5.67 2.48 4.44
CA ILE A 151 5.11 1.68 3.34
C ILE A 151 5.65 0.24 3.42
N VAL A 152 6.97 0.09 3.61
CA VAL A 152 7.63 -1.21 3.75
C VAL A 152 7.14 -1.95 5.00
N GLU A 153 7.08 -1.30 6.15
CA GLU A 153 6.59 -1.90 7.40
C GLU A 153 5.12 -2.35 7.27
N SER A 154 4.28 -1.54 6.64
CA SER A 154 2.88 -1.90 6.39
C SER A 154 2.77 -3.09 5.44
N ALA A 155 3.60 -3.15 4.41
CA ALA A 155 3.67 -4.27 3.48
C ALA A 155 4.12 -5.56 4.18
N SER A 156 5.14 -5.49 5.02
CA SER A 156 5.63 -6.61 5.82
C SER A 156 4.53 -7.19 6.72
N ARG A 157 3.77 -6.32 7.40
CA ARG A 157 2.65 -6.75 8.25
C ARG A 157 1.51 -7.41 7.47
N ARG A 158 1.24 -6.96 6.24
CA ARG A 158 0.23 -7.57 5.36
C ARG A 158 0.68 -8.91 4.80
N GLN A 159 1.98 -9.11 4.58
CA GLN A 159 2.52 -10.31 3.90
C GLN A 159 2.13 -11.62 4.58
N LYS A 160 1.95 -11.64 5.89
CA LYS A 160 1.50 -12.84 6.62
C LYS A 160 0.09 -13.31 6.25
N TRP A 161 -0.74 -12.43 5.64
CA TRP A 161 -2.13 -12.69 5.29
C TRP A 161 -2.35 -13.01 3.82
N ILE A 162 -1.30 -12.95 3.02
CA ILE A 162 -1.35 -13.24 1.59
C ILE A 162 -0.42 -14.39 1.24
N ASP A 163 -0.83 -15.20 0.28
CA ASP A 163 -0.09 -16.39 -0.16
C ASP A 163 0.65 -16.18 -1.47
N GLN A 164 0.63 -14.95 -2.00
CA GLN A 164 1.39 -14.52 -3.16
C GLN A 164 2.19 -13.25 -2.85
N ALA A 165 2.99 -12.79 -3.80
CA ALA A 165 3.65 -11.49 -3.72
C ALA A 165 2.64 -10.34 -3.73
N GLN A 166 3.00 -9.22 -3.13
CA GLN A 166 2.25 -7.98 -3.22
C GLN A 166 2.94 -6.98 -4.13
N SER A 167 2.15 -6.23 -4.89
CA SER A 167 2.64 -5.05 -5.60
C SER A 167 2.89 -3.94 -4.59
N LEU A 168 4.06 -3.30 -4.69
CA LEU A 168 4.46 -2.22 -3.80
C LEU A 168 5.30 -1.21 -4.56
N ASN A 169 4.76 0.00 -4.75
CA ASN A 169 5.53 1.13 -5.26
C ASN A 169 6.11 1.92 -4.08
N LEU A 170 7.38 2.23 -4.18
CA LEU A 170 8.10 3.06 -3.22
C LEU A 170 8.44 4.39 -3.88
N TYR A 171 7.99 5.48 -3.27
CA TYR A 171 8.21 6.83 -3.76
C TYR A 171 9.30 7.49 -2.92
N ILE A 172 10.30 8.05 -3.59
CA ILE A 172 11.44 8.68 -2.92
C ILE A 172 11.56 10.11 -3.42
N GLY A 173 11.15 11.05 -2.58
CA GLY A 173 11.43 12.47 -2.80
C GLY A 173 12.92 12.75 -2.56
N ASN A 174 13.53 13.60 -3.39
CA ASN A 174 14.96 13.94 -3.29
C ASN A 174 15.84 12.68 -3.20
N ALA A 175 15.76 11.83 -4.22
CA ALA A 175 16.45 10.55 -4.26
C ALA A 175 17.98 10.73 -4.23
N ASP A 176 18.63 9.96 -3.36
CA ASP A 176 20.07 9.77 -3.34
C ASP A 176 20.43 8.29 -3.16
N GLY A 177 21.66 7.93 -3.44
CA GLY A 177 22.12 6.54 -3.39
C GLY A 177 21.98 5.92 -1.99
N LYS A 178 22.16 6.69 -0.92
CA LYS A 178 22.04 6.22 0.46
C LYS A 178 20.58 5.90 0.82
N LYS A 179 19.64 6.80 0.49
CA LYS A 179 18.21 6.58 0.71
C LYS A 179 17.73 5.35 -0.03
N LEU A 180 18.18 5.20 -1.28
CA LEU A 180 17.81 4.06 -2.10
C LEU A 180 18.33 2.75 -1.49
N ASP A 181 19.61 2.67 -1.10
CA ASP A 181 20.21 1.51 -0.47
C ASP A 181 19.49 1.12 0.83
N ILE A 182 19.24 2.10 1.72
CA ILE A 182 18.51 1.87 2.97
C ILE A 182 17.11 1.32 2.71
N THR A 183 16.38 1.90 1.75
CA THR A 183 15.02 1.49 1.41
C THR A 183 14.98 0.06 0.88
N TYR A 184 15.89 -0.30 -0.01
CA TYR A 184 15.99 -1.66 -0.55
C TYR A 184 16.40 -2.68 0.51
N ARG A 185 17.37 -2.37 1.36
CA ARG A 185 17.77 -3.27 2.47
C ARG A 185 16.62 -3.50 3.45
N MET A 186 15.82 -2.47 3.73
CA MET A 186 14.66 -2.59 4.61
C MET A 186 13.57 -3.46 3.97
N ALA A 187 13.36 -3.34 2.66
CA ALA A 187 12.36 -4.11 1.93
C ALA A 187 12.76 -5.58 1.73
N TRP A 188 14.06 -5.86 1.72
CA TRP A 188 14.62 -7.21 1.62
C TRP A 188 14.33 -8.04 2.87
#